data_d810b561f97f334b5d8163755c756e67
#
_entry.id   d810b561f97f334b5d8163755c756e67
#
_cell.length_a   1.000
_cell.length_b   1.000
_cell.length_c   1.000
_cell.angle_alpha   90.00
_cell.angle_beta   90.00
_cell.angle_gamma   90.00
#
_symmetry.space_group_name_H-M   'P 1'
#
loop_
_entity.id
_entity.type
_entity.pdbx_description
1 polymer ?
#
loop_
_entity_poly.entity_id
_entity_poly.type
_entity_poly.pdbx_seq_one_letter_code
_entity_poly.pdbx_strand_id
1 'polypeptide(L)'
;MAKILDKDRFIDIIKNGAKINIIGDSIAAGKGSSQSYSSDKVIFEDDIKKFYRIIAPNSWGTLFENYIGKKFHGCSVINNGGCGASSCQIYNNIRNLINEDDDIVFLMFGANDRKNQNGMNDLYENSVRIINFLREKNKSMILFSPIPSTIENEGRPNRLYHMDDVTAVLKSVAEKENILLVDNYSFILEYLHINNLSIEEIMFEEGCENDGLHPSDFVQKLMFENLKRVLNI
;
A
#
# COMPACT_ATOMS: atom_id res chain seq x y z
N MET A 1 -21.34 14.13 -4.93
CA MET A 1 -20.04 13.81 -5.56
C MET A 1 -18.99 13.71 -4.46
N ALA A 2 -18.29 12.58 -4.36
CA ALA A 2 -17.15 12.47 -3.45
C ALA A 2 -16.12 13.53 -3.85
N LYS A 3 -15.71 14.36 -2.88
CA LYS A 3 -14.71 15.40 -3.13
C LYS A 3 -13.34 14.74 -3.28
N ILE A 4 -12.55 15.20 -4.25
CA ILE A 4 -11.15 14.75 -4.43
C ILE A 4 -10.38 15.00 -3.14
N LEU A 5 -9.59 14.03 -2.71
CA LEU A 5 -8.70 14.18 -1.57
C LEU A 5 -7.39 14.80 -2.06
N ASP A 6 -7.19 16.07 -1.75
CA ASP A 6 -5.91 16.76 -1.84
C ASP A 6 -5.27 16.89 -0.44
N LYS A 7 -4.09 17.51 -0.40
CA LYS A 7 -3.34 17.68 0.85
C LYS A 7 -4.11 18.48 1.90
N ASP A 8 -4.73 19.58 1.49
CA ASP A 8 -5.44 20.48 2.42
C ASP A 8 -6.66 19.79 3.00
N ARG A 9 -7.41 19.10 2.19
CA ARG A 9 -8.56 18.30 2.63
C ARG A 9 -8.13 17.13 3.53
N PHE A 10 -7.01 16.47 3.23
CA PHE A 10 -6.48 15.44 4.13
C PHE A 10 -6.22 16.02 5.52
N ILE A 11 -5.53 17.15 5.59
CA ILE A 11 -5.24 17.87 6.84
C ILE A 11 -6.52 18.24 7.60
N ASP A 12 -7.53 18.72 6.90
CA ASP A 12 -8.81 19.09 7.50
C ASP A 12 -9.52 17.86 8.11
N ILE A 13 -9.51 16.73 7.42
CA ILE A 13 -10.12 15.50 7.93
C ILE A 13 -9.40 15.03 9.19
N ILE A 14 -8.06 14.93 9.19
CA ILE A 14 -7.30 14.42 10.33
C ILE A 14 -7.33 15.35 11.53
N LYS A 15 -7.45 16.67 11.36
CA LYS A 15 -7.61 17.63 12.48
C LYS A 15 -8.90 17.41 13.27
N ASN A 16 -9.92 16.85 12.64
CA ASN A 16 -11.22 16.57 13.29
C ASN A 16 -11.30 15.13 13.86
N GLY A 17 -10.20 14.39 13.81
CA GLY A 17 -10.17 12.97 14.11
C GLY A 17 -10.62 12.15 12.90
N ALA A 18 -9.87 11.12 12.52
CA ALA A 18 -10.15 10.32 11.33
C ALA A 18 -9.89 8.84 11.56
N LYS A 19 -10.72 8.01 10.97
CA LYS A 19 -10.48 6.57 10.85
C LYS A 19 -9.89 6.28 9.48
N ILE A 20 -8.65 5.80 9.48
CA ILE A 20 -7.87 5.51 8.28
C ILE A 20 -7.76 4.01 8.12
N ASN A 21 -8.14 3.49 6.97
CA ASN A 21 -8.10 2.07 6.66
C ASN A 21 -7.07 1.81 5.56
N ILE A 22 -6.05 1.02 5.84
CA ILE A 22 -5.04 0.57 4.86
C ILE A 22 -5.52 -0.73 4.26
N ILE A 23 -5.71 -0.77 2.95
CA ILE A 23 -6.14 -1.95 2.20
C ILE A 23 -5.10 -2.24 1.11
N GLY A 24 -4.72 -3.50 0.97
CA GLY A 24 -3.76 -3.87 -0.05
C GLY A 24 -3.20 -5.28 0.10
N ASP A 25 -1.99 -5.46 -0.41
CA ASP A 25 -1.26 -6.72 -0.39
C ASP A 25 -0.30 -6.84 0.82
N SER A 26 0.72 -7.68 0.69
CA SER A 26 1.71 -7.91 1.76
C SER A 26 2.58 -6.67 2.05
N ILE A 27 2.85 -5.84 1.04
CA ILE A 27 3.62 -4.60 1.21
C ILE A 27 2.79 -3.58 2.01
N ALA A 28 1.49 -3.48 1.71
CA ALA A 28 0.54 -2.68 2.50
C ALA A 28 0.47 -3.18 3.95
N ALA A 29 0.44 -4.50 4.14
CA ALA A 29 0.41 -5.12 5.46
C ALA A 29 1.66 -4.86 6.31
N GLY A 30 2.76 -4.41 5.70
CA GLY A 30 4.04 -4.20 6.38
C GLY A 30 4.87 -5.48 6.53
N LYS A 31 4.55 -6.52 5.74
CA LYS A 31 5.36 -7.74 5.69
C LYS A 31 6.78 -7.39 5.26
N GLY A 32 7.76 -8.13 5.76
CA GLY A 32 9.19 -7.90 5.51
C GLY A 32 9.88 -7.16 6.64
N SER A 33 9.17 -6.26 7.34
CA SER A 33 9.75 -5.57 8.49
C SER A 33 10.12 -6.55 9.62
N SER A 34 11.11 -6.19 10.40
CA SER A 34 11.52 -6.98 11.56
C SER A 34 10.36 -7.15 12.54
N GLN A 35 10.33 -8.28 13.25
CA GLN A 35 9.28 -8.64 14.21
C GLN A 35 7.86 -8.71 13.60
N SER A 36 7.71 -8.75 12.27
CA SER A 36 6.42 -8.97 11.66
C SER A 36 5.99 -10.43 11.74
N TYR A 37 4.71 -10.67 12.04
CA TYR A 37 4.14 -12.02 12.10
C TYR A 37 2.66 -12.03 11.71
N SER A 38 2.16 -13.19 11.30
CA SER A 38 0.75 -13.39 11.02
C SER A 38 -0.02 -13.65 12.31
N SER A 39 -1.09 -12.89 12.55
CA SER A 39 -2.01 -13.16 13.66
C SER A 39 -3.07 -14.20 13.27
N ASP A 40 -3.89 -14.63 14.23
CA ASP A 40 -5.03 -15.53 13.99
C ASP A 40 -6.27 -14.82 13.43
N LYS A 41 -6.24 -13.48 13.33
CA LYS A 41 -7.38 -12.70 12.87
C LYS A 41 -7.48 -12.74 11.36
N VAL A 42 -8.53 -13.38 10.83
CA VAL A 42 -8.88 -13.32 9.42
C VAL A 42 -9.42 -11.93 9.09
N ILE A 43 -8.88 -11.30 8.03
CA ILE A 43 -9.35 -10.00 7.50
C ILE A 43 -10.34 -10.17 6.36
N PHE A 44 -10.09 -11.14 5.50
CA PHE A 44 -11.02 -11.63 4.48
C PHE A 44 -10.61 -13.04 4.01
N GLU A 45 -11.47 -13.67 3.25
CA GLU A 45 -11.22 -15.00 2.66
C GLU A 45 -11.87 -15.10 1.29
N ASP A 46 -11.34 -15.98 0.46
CA ASP A 46 -11.95 -16.43 -0.79
C ASP A 46 -12.03 -17.98 -0.80
N ASP A 47 -12.47 -18.55 -1.92
CA ASP A 47 -12.60 -20.01 -2.07
C ASP A 47 -11.26 -20.77 -2.01
N ILE A 48 -10.15 -20.04 -2.08
CA ILE A 48 -8.79 -20.61 -2.17
C ILE A 48 -8.08 -20.55 -0.82
N LYS A 49 -8.15 -19.38 -0.14
CA LYS A 49 -7.38 -19.14 1.10
C LYS A 49 -7.99 -18.08 2.01
N LYS A 50 -7.52 -18.08 3.25
CA LYS A 50 -7.76 -17.04 4.24
C LYS A 50 -6.59 -16.05 4.26
N PHE A 51 -6.92 -14.77 4.40
CA PHE A 51 -5.95 -13.71 4.57
C PHE A 51 -5.98 -13.25 6.02
N TYR A 52 -4.83 -13.34 6.66
CA TYR A 52 -4.68 -13.02 8.08
C TYR A 52 -4.06 -11.66 8.27
N ARG A 53 -4.43 -10.97 9.34
CA ARG A 53 -3.82 -9.70 9.72
C ARG A 53 -2.37 -9.90 10.06
N ILE A 54 -1.51 -9.04 9.51
CA ILE A 54 -0.11 -8.97 9.88
C ILE A 54 0.05 -7.95 11.02
N ILE A 55 0.78 -8.37 12.03
CA ILE A 55 1.29 -7.49 13.08
C ILE A 55 2.71 -7.13 12.70
N ALA A 56 2.98 -5.87 12.46
CA ALA A 56 4.25 -5.38 11.91
C ALA A 56 4.65 -4.06 12.61
N PRO A 57 5.27 -4.14 13.81
CA PRO A 57 5.53 -2.97 14.64
C PRO A 57 6.46 -1.93 13.99
N ASN A 58 7.34 -2.36 13.09
CA ASN A 58 8.29 -1.50 12.38
C ASN A 58 7.85 -1.13 10.95
N SER A 59 6.61 -1.46 10.57
CA SER A 59 6.10 -1.14 9.23
C SER A 59 5.77 0.34 9.05
N TRP A 60 5.76 0.80 7.80
CA TRP A 60 5.36 2.13 7.40
C TRP A 60 3.96 2.52 7.94
N GLY A 61 3.04 1.57 7.93
CA GLY A 61 1.67 1.76 8.45
C GLY A 61 1.64 1.99 9.95
N THR A 62 2.43 1.22 10.73
CA THR A 62 2.55 1.41 12.19
C THR A 62 3.33 2.69 12.53
N LEU A 63 4.36 3.03 11.76
CA LEU A 63 5.06 4.32 11.91
C LEU A 63 4.10 5.50 11.68
N PHE A 64 3.26 5.40 10.64
CA PHE A 64 2.23 6.40 10.36
C PHE A 64 1.17 6.46 11.46
N GLU A 65 0.64 5.32 11.94
CA GLU A 65 -0.31 5.26 13.05
C GLU A 65 0.23 5.96 14.30
N ASN A 66 1.46 5.64 14.70
CA ASN A 66 2.12 6.25 15.83
C ASN A 66 2.32 7.75 15.67
N TYR A 67 2.67 8.21 14.47
CA TYR A 67 2.86 9.62 14.17
C TYR A 67 1.54 10.39 14.22
N ILE A 68 0.51 9.87 13.53
CA ILE A 68 -0.78 10.55 13.44
C ILE A 68 -1.48 10.61 14.80
N GLY A 69 -1.43 9.50 15.56
CA GLY A 69 -2.04 9.42 16.89
C GLY A 69 -1.40 10.35 17.94
N LYS A 70 -0.09 10.66 17.77
CA LYS A 70 0.59 11.65 18.63
C LYS A 70 0.29 13.09 18.25
N LYS A 71 0.09 13.35 16.95
CA LYS A 71 -0.05 14.72 16.42
C LYS A 71 -1.50 15.18 16.32
N PHE A 72 -2.44 14.27 16.09
CA PHE A 72 -3.85 14.55 15.85
C PHE A 72 -4.75 13.68 16.73
N HIS A 73 -5.50 14.32 17.63
CA HIS A 73 -6.42 13.60 18.53
C HIS A 73 -7.58 12.96 17.76
N GLY A 74 -7.98 11.77 18.18
CA GLY A 74 -9.11 11.06 17.60
C GLY A 74 -8.82 10.33 16.29
N CYS A 75 -7.59 10.38 15.79
CA CYS A 75 -7.19 9.57 14.64
C CYS A 75 -6.88 8.13 15.04
N SER A 76 -7.30 7.19 14.20
CA SER A 76 -6.95 5.77 14.32
C SER A 76 -6.63 5.19 12.93
N VAL A 77 -5.76 4.19 12.92
CA VAL A 77 -5.38 3.48 11.70
C VAL A 77 -5.66 2.00 11.89
N ILE A 78 -6.29 1.38 10.91
CA ILE A 78 -6.43 -0.07 10.84
C ILE A 78 -5.73 -0.57 9.57
N ASN A 79 -4.95 -1.64 9.69
CA ASN A 79 -4.29 -2.24 8.54
C ASN A 79 -4.98 -3.56 8.18
N ASN A 80 -5.60 -3.60 7.01
CA ASN A 80 -6.27 -4.74 6.40
C ASN A 80 -5.53 -5.19 5.11
N GLY A 81 -4.21 -5.05 5.05
CA GLY A 81 -3.38 -5.62 4.01
C GLY A 81 -3.36 -7.15 4.07
N GLY A 82 -3.61 -7.83 2.94
CA GLY A 82 -3.67 -9.29 2.81
C GLY A 82 -2.45 -9.86 2.10
N CYS A 83 -1.63 -10.67 2.80
CA CYS A 83 -0.42 -11.23 2.20
C CYS A 83 -0.71 -12.10 0.96
N GLY A 84 -0.15 -11.69 -0.18
CA GLY A 84 -0.33 -12.38 -1.46
C GLY A 84 -1.67 -12.07 -2.14
N ALA A 85 -2.41 -11.06 -1.70
CA ALA A 85 -3.64 -10.63 -2.36
C ALA A 85 -3.35 -9.94 -3.70
N SER A 86 -4.09 -10.31 -4.74
CA SER A 86 -4.15 -9.59 -6.01
C SER A 86 -5.24 -8.51 -5.99
N SER A 87 -5.21 -7.62 -6.95
CA SER A 87 -6.25 -6.59 -7.13
C SER A 87 -7.65 -7.20 -7.27
N CYS A 88 -7.76 -8.36 -7.94
CA CYS A 88 -9.02 -9.10 -8.09
C CYS A 88 -9.56 -9.59 -6.74
N GLN A 89 -8.71 -10.18 -5.90
CA GLN A 89 -9.11 -10.66 -4.57
C GLN A 89 -9.52 -9.51 -3.66
N ILE A 90 -8.82 -8.38 -3.73
CA ILE A 90 -9.18 -7.16 -2.99
C ILE A 90 -10.52 -6.62 -3.46
N TYR A 91 -10.73 -6.48 -4.78
CA TYR A 91 -12.00 -6.00 -5.33
C TYR A 91 -13.18 -6.89 -4.92
N ASN A 92 -13.04 -8.21 -5.03
CA ASN A 92 -14.10 -9.15 -4.66
C ASN A 92 -14.48 -9.08 -3.18
N ASN A 93 -13.54 -8.65 -2.32
CA ASN A 93 -13.74 -8.55 -0.87
C ASN A 93 -13.89 -7.09 -0.38
N ILE A 94 -13.87 -6.09 -1.26
CA ILE A 94 -13.84 -4.67 -0.86
C ILE A 94 -14.99 -4.28 0.07
N ARG A 95 -16.17 -4.88 -0.12
CA ARG A 95 -17.35 -4.63 0.72
C ARG A 95 -17.15 -5.05 2.18
N ASN A 96 -16.36 -6.10 2.40
CA ASN A 96 -16.05 -6.62 3.74
C ASN A 96 -14.84 -5.92 4.37
N LEU A 97 -14.00 -5.28 3.54
CA LEU A 97 -12.79 -4.57 3.97
C LEU A 97 -13.07 -3.12 4.41
N ILE A 98 -14.16 -2.53 3.93
CA ILE A 98 -14.55 -1.14 4.25
C ILE A 98 -15.57 -1.12 5.36
N ASN A 99 -15.31 -0.30 6.40
CA ASN A 99 -16.26 -0.01 7.45
C ASN A 99 -17.05 1.26 7.12
N GLU A 100 -18.26 1.37 7.67
CA GLU A 100 -19.10 2.56 7.46
C GLU A 100 -18.44 3.84 7.99
N ASP A 101 -17.66 3.74 9.05
CA ASP A 101 -16.99 4.82 9.73
C ASP A 101 -15.55 5.08 9.27
N ASP A 102 -15.05 4.39 8.25
CA ASP A 102 -13.78 4.75 7.60
C ASP A 102 -13.91 6.11 6.91
N ASP A 103 -13.03 7.06 7.22
CA ASP A 103 -12.99 8.39 6.58
C ASP A 103 -12.06 8.41 5.37
N ILE A 104 -10.92 7.74 5.50
CA ILE A 104 -9.86 7.71 4.48
C ILE A 104 -9.43 6.26 4.24
N VAL A 105 -9.28 5.88 2.98
CA VAL A 105 -8.78 4.57 2.58
C VAL A 105 -7.45 4.73 1.85
N PHE A 106 -6.42 4.06 2.33
CA PHE A 106 -5.13 3.93 1.66
C PHE A 106 -5.12 2.63 0.86
N LEU A 107 -4.85 2.73 -0.43
CA LEU A 107 -4.85 1.61 -1.38
C LEU A 107 -3.42 1.31 -1.86
N MET A 108 -2.86 0.15 -1.51
CA MET A 108 -1.54 -0.29 -1.96
C MET A 108 -1.57 -1.76 -2.35
N PHE A 109 -1.59 -2.04 -3.63
CA PHE A 109 -1.62 -3.41 -4.19
C PHE A 109 -1.03 -3.44 -5.60
N GLY A 110 -0.93 -4.61 -6.19
CA GLY A 110 -0.45 -4.82 -7.56
C GLY A 110 0.77 -5.72 -7.66
N ALA A 111 1.54 -5.86 -6.58
CA ALA A 111 2.74 -6.70 -6.61
C ALA A 111 2.45 -8.18 -6.93
N ASN A 112 1.24 -8.67 -6.64
CA ASN A 112 0.84 -10.05 -6.94
C ASN A 112 0.19 -10.21 -8.33
N ASP A 113 -0.32 -9.14 -8.91
CA ASP A 113 -0.89 -9.13 -10.26
C ASP A 113 0.16 -9.47 -11.33
N ARG A 114 1.44 -9.20 -11.06
CA ARG A 114 2.58 -9.56 -11.91
C ARG A 114 2.68 -11.05 -12.25
N LYS A 115 2.02 -11.92 -11.51
CA LYS A 115 2.03 -13.38 -11.69
C LYS A 115 1.00 -13.87 -12.72
N ASN A 116 0.07 -13.01 -13.11
CA ASN A 116 -1.07 -13.36 -13.96
C ASN A 116 -0.84 -12.86 -15.39
N GLN A 117 -1.22 -13.63 -16.40
CA GLN A 117 -1.02 -13.28 -17.80
C GLN A 117 -1.69 -11.96 -18.20
N ASN A 118 -2.88 -11.67 -17.67
CA ASN A 118 -3.60 -10.42 -17.87
C ASN A 118 -3.41 -9.42 -16.72
N GLY A 119 -2.41 -9.65 -15.87
CA GLY A 119 -2.27 -8.98 -14.57
C GLY A 119 -2.32 -7.46 -14.63
N MET A 120 -1.72 -6.85 -15.63
CA MET A 120 -1.72 -5.38 -15.75
C MET A 120 -3.09 -4.83 -16.16
N ASN A 121 -3.82 -5.50 -17.05
CA ASN A 121 -5.20 -5.12 -17.40
C ASN A 121 -6.15 -5.33 -16.20
N ASP A 122 -6.03 -6.48 -15.53
CA ASP A 122 -6.83 -6.78 -14.35
C ASP A 122 -6.56 -5.76 -13.22
N LEU A 123 -5.30 -5.39 -13.03
CA LEU A 123 -4.90 -4.36 -12.06
C LEU A 123 -5.57 -3.01 -12.37
N TYR A 124 -5.53 -2.58 -13.64
CA TYR A 124 -6.17 -1.35 -14.07
C TYR A 124 -7.69 -1.37 -13.79
N GLU A 125 -8.37 -2.39 -14.30
CA GLU A 125 -9.83 -2.51 -14.19
C GLU A 125 -10.28 -2.62 -12.74
N ASN A 126 -9.63 -3.46 -11.93
CA ASN A 126 -9.97 -3.63 -10.53
C ASN A 126 -9.70 -2.37 -9.71
N SER A 127 -8.61 -1.65 -10.02
CA SER A 127 -8.33 -0.35 -9.38
C SER A 127 -9.46 0.64 -9.63
N VAL A 128 -9.91 0.77 -10.88
CA VAL A 128 -11.02 1.66 -11.23
C VAL A 128 -12.32 1.24 -10.53
N ARG A 129 -12.61 -0.07 -10.48
CA ARG A 129 -13.81 -0.60 -9.79
C ARG A 129 -13.78 -0.33 -8.28
N ILE A 130 -12.62 -0.51 -7.64
CA ILE A 130 -12.42 -0.20 -6.22
C ILE A 130 -12.63 1.29 -5.96
N ILE A 131 -12.03 2.15 -6.78
CA ILE A 131 -12.16 3.62 -6.67
C ILE A 131 -13.62 4.05 -6.80
N ASN A 132 -14.35 3.52 -7.78
CA ASN A 132 -15.76 3.84 -7.98
C ASN A 132 -16.62 3.38 -6.80
N PHE A 133 -16.39 2.17 -6.27
CA PHE A 133 -17.05 1.69 -5.06
C PHE A 133 -16.81 2.63 -3.86
N LEU A 134 -15.57 3.06 -3.64
CA LEU A 134 -15.24 3.98 -2.55
C LEU A 134 -15.89 5.37 -2.73
N ARG A 135 -15.99 5.85 -3.97
CA ARG A 135 -16.72 7.08 -4.30
C ARG A 135 -18.21 6.98 -4.00
N GLU A 136 -18.84 5.86 -4.36
CA GLU A 136 -20.25 5.57 -4.04
C GLU A 136 -20.49 5.57 -2.52
N LYS A 137 -19.49 5.12 -1.76
CA LYS A 137 -19.50 5.11 -0.29
C LYS A 137 -19.04 6.45 0.34
N ASN A 138 -18.79 7.49 -0.47
CA ASN A 138 -18.28 8.80 -0.04
C ASN A 138 -16.98 8.74 0.75
N LYS A 139 -16.13 7.72 0.51
CA LYS A 139 -14.82 7.59 1.15
C LYS A 139 -13.78 8.46 0.45
N SER A 140 -12.93 9.10 1.22
CA SER A 140 -11.71 9.71 0.72
C SER A 140 -10.65 8.63 0.51
N MET A 141 -9.76 8.76 -0.51
CA MET A 141 -8.79 7.72 -0.80
C MET A 141 -7.46 8.27 -1.30
N ILE A 142 -6.41 7.52 -1.04
CA ILE A 142 -5.05 7.73 -1.56
C ILE A 142 -4.58 6.43 -2.18
N LEU A 143 -4.03 6.49 -3.38
CA LEU A 143 -3.40 5.36 -4.05
C LEU A 143 -1.90 5.39 -3.79
N PHE A 144 -1.30 4.23 -3.63
CA PHE A 144 0.15 4.07 -3.45
C PHE A 144 0.71 3.22 -4.57
N SER A 145 1.83 3.60 -5.15
CA SER A 145 2.60 2.66 -5.94
C SER A 145 3.33 1.67 -5.01
N PRO A 146 3.68 0.46 -5.51
CA PRO A 146 4.58 -0.42 -4.79
C PRO A 146 5.98 0.19 -4.70
N ILE A 147 6.91 -0.57 -4.13
CA ILE A 147 8.35 -0.26 -4.11
C ILE A 147 9.08 -0.99 -5.23
N PRO A 148 10.30 -0.59 -5.63
CA PRO A 148 11.17 -1.42 -6.45
C PRO A 148 11.46 -2.75 -5.74
N SER A 149 11.64 -3.83 -6.49
CA SER A 149 12.16 -5.10 -5.97
C SER A 149 13.56 -5.37 -6.52
N THR A 150 14.29 -6.30 -5.89
CA THR A 150 15.66 -6.64 -6.31
C THR A 150 15.68 -7.28 -7.69
N ILE A 151 16.83 -7.23 -8.37
CA ILE A 151 17.01 -7.85 -9.70
C ILE A 151 16.70 -9.34 -9.65
N GLU A 152 17.12 -10.03 -8.58
CA GLU A 152 16.79 -11.44 -8.39
C GLU A 152 15.27 -11.69 -8.29
N ASN A 153 14.53 -10.85 -7.56
CA ASN A 153 13.08 -11.00 -7.44
C ASN A 153 12.38 -10.72 -8.76
N GLU A 154 12.81 -9.70 -9.51
CA GLU A 154 12.29 -9.38 -10.85
C GLU A 154 12.52 -10.51 -11.84
N GLY A 155 13.68 -11.19 -11.79
CA GLY A 155 14.05 -12.30 -12.69
C GLY A 155 13.38 -13.65 -12.37
N ARG A 156 12.53 -13.75 -11.37
CA ARG A 156 11.85 -15.02 -11.03
C ARG A 156 10.88 -15.43 -12.15
N PRO A 157 10.83 -16.72 -12.53
CA PRO A 157 10.03 -17.18 -13.68
C PRO A 157 8.52 -16.91 -13.57
N ASN A 158 8.03 -16.71 -12.36
CA ASN A 158 6.61 -16.39 -12.11
C ASN A 158 6.35 -14.87 -12.04
N ARG A 159 7.28 -14.04 -12.48
CA ARG A 159 7.13 -12.59 -12.63
C ARG A 159 6.98 -12.29 -14.12
N LEU A 160 5.74 -12.27 -14.62
CA LEU A 160 5.44 -11.99 -16.03
C LEU A 160 5.55 -10.49 -16.34
N TYR A 161 5.53 -9.67 -15.32
CA TYR A 161 5.66 -8.21 -15.37
C TYR A 161 6.60 -7.74 -14.26
N HIS A 162 7.22 -6.58 -14.45
CA HIS A 162 8.11 -5.94 -13.48
C HIS A 162 7.34 -4.95 -12.57
N MET A 163 7.98 -4.47 -11.50
CA MET A 163 7.35 -3.47 -10.60
C MET A 163 7.16 -2.11 -11.25
N ASP A 164 7.94 -1.76 -12.26
CA ASP A 164 7.73 -0.56 -13.07
C ASP A 164 6.45 -0.63 -13.90
N ASP A 165 6.11 -1.81 -14.46
CA ASP A 165 4.83 -2.02 -15.16
C ASP A 165 3.65 -1.80 -14.22
N VAL A 166 3.70 -2.36 -13.02
CA VAL A 166 2.69 -2.15 -11.97
C VAL A 166 2.56 -0.67 -11.63
N THR A 167 3.70 0.00 -11.46
CA THR A 167 3.75 1.42 -11.14
C THR A 167 3.16 2.27 -12.26
N ALA A 168 3.48 1.95 -13.52
CA ALA A 168 2.95 2.65 -14.69
C ALA A 168 1.41 2.55 -14.75
N VAL A 169 0.85 1.36 -14.49
CA VAL A 169 -0.62 1.16 -14.42
C VAL A 169 -1.23 2.03 -13.33
N LEU A 170 -0.69 2.00 -12.10
CA LEU A 170 -1.24 2.76 -10.98
C LEU A 170 -1.11 4.28 -11.16
N LYS A 171 -0.03 4.76 -11.79
CA LYS A 171 0.10 6.17 -12.22
C LYS A 171 -0.99 6.56 -13.21
N SER A 172 -1.22 5.73 -14.23
CA SER A 172 -2.30 5.97 -15.21
C SER A 172 -3.68 5.99 -14.56
N VAL A 173 -3.94 5.10 -13.60
CA VAL A 173 -5.19 5.09 -12.82
C VAL A 173 -5.31 6.38 -12.00
N ALA A 174 -4.28 6.77 -11.26
CA ALA A 174 -4.29 7.96 -10.43
C ALA A 174 -4.57 9.23 -11.25
N GLU A 175 -3.94 9.36 -12.42
CA GLU A 175 -4.13 10.48 -13.33
C GLU A 175 -5.56 10.52 -13.89
N LYS A 176 -6.04 9.40 -14.47
CA LYS A 176 -7.37 9.33 -15.09
C LYS A 176 -8.50 9.48 -14.08
N GLU A 177 -8.32 8.90 -12.90
CA GLU A 177 -9.31 8.99 -11.83
C GLU A 177 -9.14 10.24 -10.96
N ASN A 178 -8.12 11.05 -11.22
CA ASN A 178 -7.82 12.28 -10.47
C ASN A 178 -7.81 12.04 -8.97
N ILE A 179 -6.98 11.08 -8.52
CA ILE A 179 -6.75 10.77 -7.11
C ILE A 179 -5.29 10.97 -6.74
N LEU A 180 -5.05 11.28 -5.47
CA LEU A 180 -3.69 11.48 -4.96
C LEU A 180 -2.92 10.16 -5.00
N LEU A 181 -1.69 10.20 -5.56
CA LEU A 181 -0.76 9.08 -5.60
C LEU A 181 0.44 9.35 -4.67
N VAL A 182 0.72 8.41 -3.79
CA VAL A 182 2.00 8.30 -3.08
C VAL A 182 2.91 7.38 -3.89
N ASP A 183 3.78 7.96 -4.70
CA ASP A 183 4.68 7.20 -5.58
C ASP A 183 5.94 6.76 -4.83
N ASN A 184 5.85 5.61 -4.16
CA ASN A 184 6.99 5.03 -3.44
C ASN A 184 8.06 4.51 -4.39
N TYR A 185 7.68 3.98 -5.55
CA TYR A 185 8.61 3.45 -6.53
C TYR A 185 9.61 4.51 -6.99
N SER A 186 9.10 5.62 -7.51
CA SER A 186 9.98 6.71 -7.99
C SER A 186 10.76 7.36 -6.86
N PHE A 187 10.16 7.53 -5.68
CA PHE A 187 10.84 8.11 -4.52
C PHE A 187 12.03 7.26 -4.07
N ILE A 188 11.88 5.94 -4.03
CA ILE A 188 12.98 5.05 -3.63
C ILE A 188 14.06 5.01 -4.71
N LEU A 189 13.71 4.97 -6.00
CA LEU A 189 14.71 5.05 -7.07
C LEU A 189 15.49 6.37 -7.03
N GLU A 190 14.84 7.49 -6.76
CA GLU A 190 15.49 8.79 -6.56
C GLU A 190 16.45 8.75 -5.37
N TYR A 191 16.01 8.16 -4.25
CA TYR A 191 16.84 7.99 -3.06
C TYR A 191 18.11 7.16 -3.37
N LEU A 192 17.96 6.03 -4.07
CA LEU A 192 19.09 5.18 -4.48
C LEU A 192 20.07 5.94 -5.38
N HIS A 193 19.55 6.67 -6.36
CA HIS A 193 20.37 7.46 -7.28
C HIS A 193 21.18 8.54 -6.55
N ILE A 194 20.54 9.32 -5.69
CA ILE A 194 21.20 10.40 -4.93
C ILE A 194 22.30 9.87 -4.00
N ASN A 195 22.08 8.70 -3.39
CA ASN A 195 23.01 8.12 -2.43
C ASN A 195 23.99 7.12 -3.07
N ASN A 196 23.92 6.90 -4.38
CA ASN A 196 24.74 5.92 -5.13
C ASN A 196 24.66 4.52 -4.52
N LEU A 197 23.40 4.07 -4.22
CA LEU A 197 23.10 2.77 -3.65
C LEU A 197 22.35 1.89 -4.66
N SER A 198 22.48 0.58 -4.52
CA SER A 198 21.61 -0.40 -5.18
C SER A 198 20.38 -0.71 -4.33
N ILE A 199 19.36 -1.31 -4.95
CA ILE A 199 18.17 -1.75 -4.23
C ILE A 199 18.49 -2.87 -3.23
N GLU A 200 19.45 -3.74 -3.55
CA GLU A 200 19.91 -4.83 -2.69
C GLU A 200 20.48 -4.31 -1.37
N GLU A 201 21.23 -3.19 -1.41
CA GLU A 201 21.85 -2.61 -0.22
C GLU A 201 20.85 -2.08 0.81
N ILE A 202 19.62 -1.77 0.40
CA ILE A 202 18.59 -1.27 1.31
C ILE A 202 17.47 -2.28 1.60
N MET A 203 17.30 -3.31 0.76
CA MET A 203 16.26 -4.33 0.94
C MET A 203 16.68 -5.43 1.91
N PHE A 204 17.98 -5.65 2.09
CA PHE A 204 18.50 -6.70 2.98
C PHE A 204 18.96 -6.09 4.29
N GLU A 205 18.30 -6.46 5.37
CA GLU A 205 18.57 -5.99 6.73
C GLU A 205 18.41 -7.13 7.72
N GLU A 206 19.26 -7.18 8.76
CA GLU A 206 19.19 -8.21 9.79
C GLU A 206 17.85 -8.17 10.53
N GLY A 207 17.22 -9.33 10.70
CA GLY A 207 15.90 -9.46 11.34
C GLY A 207 14.72 -9.21 10.41
N CYS A 208 14.94 -8.81 9.15
CA CYS A 208 13.93 -8.64 8.11
C CYS A 208 13.79 -9.89 7.22
N GLU A 209 12.76 -9.94 6.36
CA GLU A 209 12.47 -11.14 5.55
C GLU A 209 13.46 -11.39 4.40
N ASN A 210 14.20 -10.40 3.94
CA ASN A 210 15.30 -10.51 2.96
C ASN A 210 15.00 -11.34 1.69
N ASP A 211 13.77 -11.25 1.15
CA ASP A 211 13.34 -12.00 -0.04
C ASP A 211 13.41 -11.18 -1.34
N GLY A 212 13.89 -9.94 -1.24
CA GLY A 212 14.04 -9.00 -2.35
C GLY A 212 12.72 -8.39 -2.86
N LEU A 213 11.59 -8.68 -2.21
CA LEU A 213 10.27 -8.13 -2.51
C LEU A 213 9.72 -7.30 -1.35
N HIS A 214 9.77 -7.87 -0.16
CA HIS A 214 9.19 -7.24 1.03
C HIS A 214 10.19 -6.25 1.64
N PRO A 215 9.75 -5.02 1.97
CA PRO A 215 10.64 -3.95 2.42
C PRO A 215 11.25 -4.23 3.78
N SER A 216 12.56 -3.99 3.91
CA SER A 216 13.28 -3.93 5.19
C SER A 216 12.76 -2.80 6.07
N ASP A 217 13.15 -2.74 7.35
CA ASP A 217 12.77 -1.63 8.25
C ASP A 217 13.23 -0.29 7.71
N PHE A 218 14.40 -0.25 7.08
CA PHE A 218 14.90 0.95 6.42
C PHE A 218 13.98 1.42 5.28
N VAL A 219 13.57 0.51 4.40
CA VAL A 219 12.66 0.83 3.28
C VAL A 219 11.26 1.16 3.79
N GLN A 220 10.76 0.49 4.83
CA GLN A 220 9.51 0.85 5.51
C GLN A 220 9.53 2.31 6.00
N LYS A 221 10.67 2.74 6.55
CA LYS A 221 10.86 4.13 6.98
C LYS A 221 10.87 5.10 5.79
N LEU A 222 11.52 4.75 4.68
CA LEU A 222 11.48 5.58 3.46
C LEU A 222 10.04 5.73 2.92
N MET A 223 9.24 4.67 2.93
CA MET A 223 7.81 4.74 2.54
C MET A 223 7.03 5.68 3.45
N PHE A 224 7.26 5.62 4.75
CA PHE A 224 6.64 6.54 5.72
C PHE A 224 7.08 8.00 5.49
N GLU A 225 8.38 8.26 5.26
CA GLU A 225 8.87 9.60 4.95
C GLU A 225 8.27 10.16 3.64
N ASN A 226 8.14 9.30 2.60
CA ASN A 226 7.48 9.70 1.36
C ASN A 226 6.01 10.07 1.60
N LEU A 227 5.28 9.28 2.39
CA LEU A 227 3.90 9.60 2.76
C LEU A 227 3.80 10.95 3.44
N LYS A 228 4.65 11.23 4.44
CA LYS A 228 4.69 12.54 5.10
C LYS A 228 4.97 13.68 4.12
N ARG A 229 5.95 13.49 3.23
CA ARG A 229 6.32 14.47 2.19
C ARG A 229 5.14 14.77 1.27
N VAL A 230 4.46 13.74 0.78
CA VAL A 230 3.31 13.89 -0.13
C VAL A 230 2.15 14.59 0.56
N LEU A 231 1.87 14.26 1.82
CA LEU A 231 0.77 14.85 2.59
C LEU A 231 1.12 16.17 3.29
N ASN A 232 2.40 16.55 3.32
CA ASN A 232 2.90 17.74 4.00
C ASN A 232 2.55 17.77 5.52
N ILE A 233 2.78 16.64 6.21
CA ILE A 233 2.47 16.46 7.64
C ILE A 233 3.70 16.21 8.49
#